data_a5ffb1602e4b3a5f59d636cba32a781d
#
_entry.id   a5ffb1602e4b3a5f59d636cba32a781d
#
_cell.length_a   1.000
_cell.length_b   1.000
_cell.length_c   1.000
_cell.angle_alpha   90.00
_cell.angle_beta   90.00
_cell.angle_gamma   90.00
#
_symmetry.space_group_name_H-M   'P 1'
#
loop_
_entity.id
_entity.type
_entity.pdbx_description
1 polymer ?
#
loop_
_entity_poly.entity_id
_entity_poly.type
_entity_poly.pdbx_seq_one_letter_code
_entity_poly.pdbx_strand_id
1 'polypeptide(L)'
;MTLNTQFRASFVRRWHTNPDLAQTVDTLAGHGGRVARIIIKLWPASSVALLHWALVHDDGESVVGDVPAPAKGATVIHEQERAALDRIWPGLPDLTPDEYERLRFADRLDAYMWAKHHAPHVLDGDGWPECRHRLFVQAEALGVAVAL
;
A
#
# COMPACT_ATOMS: atom_id res chain seq x y z
N MET A 1 5.76 6.49 21.61
CA MET A 1 6.66 5.54 20.93
C MET A 1 7.95 6.25 20.52
N THR A 2 9.03 5.50 20.41
CA THR A 2 10.34 6.07 20.07
C THR A 2 10.57 6.05 18.57
N LEU A 3 11.46 6.90 18.05
CA LEU A 3 11.93 6.86 16.67
C LEU A 3 12.40 5.45 16.24
N ASN A 4 12.94 4.67 17.19
CA ASN A 4 13.35 3.29 16.95
C ASN A 4 12.16 2.39 16.51
N THR A 5 10.97 2.59 17.07
CA THR A 5 9.78 1.81 16.69
C THR A 5 9.37 2.13 15.24
N GLN A 6 9.35 3.40 14.89
CA GLN A 6 9.06 3.86 13.52
C GLN A 6 10.10 3.32 12.53
N PHE A 7 11.38 3.39 12.90
CA PHE A 7 12.47 2.89 12.07
C PHE A 7 12.37 1.37 11.86
N ARG A 8 12.03 0.60 12.90
CA ARG A 8 11.86 -0.87 12.81
C ARG A 8 10.69 -1.29 11.93
N ALA A 9 9.58 -0.55 11.92
CA ALA A 9 8.44 -0.83 11.07
C ALA A 9 8.85 -0.87 9.58
N SER A 10 9.77 -0.01 9.17
CA SER A 10 10.24 0.08 7.80
C SER A 10 10.89 -1.19 7.23
N PHE A 11 11.39 -2.08 8.11
CA PHE A 11 12.05 -3.34 7.71
C PHE A 11 11.10 -4.54 7.58
N VAL A 12 9.81 -4.39 7.92
CA VAL A 12 8.84 -5.49 7.78
C VAL A 12 8.75 -5.90 6.31
N ARG A 13 8.85 -7.21 6.08
CA ARG A 13 8.79 -7.78 4.73
C ARG A 13 7.35 -8.01 4.32
N ARG A 14 7.06 -7.67 3.09
CA ARG A 14 5.79 -7.94 2.41
C ARG A 14 5.84 -9.29 1.69
N TRP A 15 4.69 -9.79 1.26
CA TRP A 15 4.53 -10.97 0.41
C TRP A 15 4.91 -12.31 1.05
N HIS A 16 5.23 -12.37 2.34
CA HIS A 16 5.69 -13.62 2.95
C HIS A 16 4.65 -14.75 2.92
N THR A 17 3.39 -14.44 2.73
CA THR A 17 2.29 -15.41 2.58
C THR A 17 1.95 -15.73 1.13
N ASN A 18 2.58 -15.07 0.15
CA ASN A 18 2.41 -15.34 -1.27
C ASN A 18 3.59 -16.18 -1.79
N PRO A 19 3.36 -17.45 -2.21
CA PRO A 19 4.46 -18.34 -2.57
C PRO A 19 5.30 -17.86 -3.75
N ASP A 20 4.71 -17.15 -4.70
CA ASP A 20 5.40 -16.66 -5.90
C ASP A 20 6.19 -15.37 -5.66
N LEU A 21 5.74 -14.55 -4.70
CA LEU A 21 6.34 -13.25 -4.38
C LEU A 21 7.17 -13.27 -3.09
N ALA A 22 7.09 -14.33 -2.29
CA ALA A 22 7.80 -14.42 -1.00
C ALA A 22 9.34 -14.33 -1.14
N GLN A 23 9.89 -14.68 -2.30
CA GLN A 23 11.33 -14.57 -2.59
C GLN A 23 11.76 -13.16 -2.94
N THR A 24 10.83 -12.27 -3.23
CA THR A 24 11.15 -10.86 -3.51
C THR A 24 11.49 -10.14 -2.21
N VAL A 25 12.49 -9.26 -2.28
CA VAL A 25 12.91 -8.46 -1.12
C VAL A 25 12.18 -7.13 -1.16
N ASP A 26 10.90 -7.16 -0.75
CA ASP A 26 10.09 -5.95 -0.59
C ASP A 26 9.87 -5.66 0.90
N THR A 27 9.93 -4.38 1.27
CA THR A 27 9.71 -3.92 2.64
C THR A 27 8.65 -2.83 2.66
N LEU A 28 8.07 -2.57 3.84
CA LEU A 28 7.10 -1.48 4.00
C LEU A 28 7.69 -0.13 3.58
N ALA A 29 8.94 0.16 3.93
CA ALA A 29 9.60 1.40 3.49
C ALA A 29 9.78 1.47 1.97
N GLY A 30 10.16 0.36 1.33
CA GLY A 30 10.29 0.28 -0.13
C GLY A 30 8.95 0.54 -0.82
N HIS A 31 7.91 -0.14 -0.36
CA HIS A 31 6.54 0.03 -0.81
C HIS A 31 6.04 1.47 -0.64
N GLY A 32 6.07 2.01 0.59
CA GLY A 32 5.63 3.37 0.86
C GLY A 32 6.37 4.42 0.01
N GLY A 33 7.67 4.22 -0.17
CA GLY A 33 8.47 5.09 -1.05
C GLY A 33 8.02 5.02 -2.53
N ARG A 34 7.62 3.85 -3.04
CA ARG A 34 7.08 3.71 -4.41
C ARG A 34 5.67 4.29 -4.52
N VAL A 35 4.80 4.06 -3.53
CA VAL A 35 3.46 4.66 -3.45
C VAL A 35 3.55 6.18 -3.50
N ALA A 36 4.43 6.80 -2.70
CA ALA A 36 4.65 8.24 -2.72
C ALA A 36 5.12 8.75 -4.10
N ARG A 37 6.01 8.01 -4.78
CA ARG A 37 6.46 8.37 -6.15
C ARG A 37 5.34 8.28 -7.18
N ILE A 38 4.46 7.29 -7.10
CA ILE A 38 3.27 7.17 -7.95
C ILE A 38 2.37 8.39 -7.74
N ILE A 39 2.09 8.76 -6.49
CA ILE A 39 1.27 9.92 -6.15
C ILE A 39 1.86 11.21 -6.71
N ILE A 40 3.14 11.46 -6.46
CA ILE A 40 3.83 12.66 -6.98
C ILE A 40 3.79 12.71 -8.52
N LYS A 41 3.95 11.56 -9.18
CA LYS A 41 3.94 11.49 -10.64
C LYS A 41 2.55 11.77 -11.22
N LEU A 42 1.50 11.23 -10.62
CA LEU A 42 0.13 11.36 -11.13
C LEU A 42 -0.54 12.66 -10.67
N TRP A 43 -0.20 13.13 -9.48
CA TRP A 43 -0.77 14.34 -8.85
C TRP A 43 0.34 15.21 -8.24
N PRO A 44 1.09 15.97 -9.06
CA PRO A 44 2.27 16.73 -8.59
C PRO A 44 1.99 17.74 -7.49
N ALA A 45 0.74 18.21 -7.38
CA ALA A 45 0.31 19.16 -6.35
C ALA A 45 -0.32 18.48 -5.10
N SER A 46 0.01 17.21 -4.86
CA SER A 46 -0.49 16.48 -3.69
C SER A 46 -0.08 17.16 -2.38
N SER A 47 -0.98 17.06 -1.40
CA SER A 47 -0.72 17.58 -0.06
C SER A 47 0.40 16.83 0.67
N VAL A 48 1.02 17.49 1.63
CA VAL A 48 1.97 16.84 2.55
C VAL A 48 1.29 15.72 3.35
N ALA A 49 0.00 15.89 3.69
CA ALA A 49 -0.79 14.88 4.37
C ALA A 49 -0.85 13.58 3.56
N LEU A 50 -1.19 13.67 2.28
CA LEU A 50 -1.24 12.48 1.41
C LEU A 50 0.12 11.80 1.27
N LEU A 51 1.20 12.57 1.18
CA LEU A 51 2.55 12.01 1.11
C LEU A 51 2.99 11.35 2.42
N HIS A 52 2.61 11.90 3.59
CA HIS A 52 2.82 11.24 4.87
C HIS A 52 2.14 9.86 4.89
N TRP A 53 0.86 9.81 4.53
CA TRP A 53 0.11 8.56 4.47
C TRP A 53 0.73 7.57 3.47
N ALA A 54 1.15 8.03 2.31
CA ALA A 54 1.81 7.19 1.31
C ALA A 54 3.04 6.46 1.86
N LEU A 55 3.81 7.15 2.71
CA LEU A 55 5.05 6.62 3.27
C LEU A 55 4.83 5.62 4.42
N VAL A 56 3.73 5.72 5.18
CA VAL A 56 3.61 5.03 6.47
C VAL A 56 2.30 4.23 6.66
N HIS A 57 1.40 4.22 5.68
CA HIS A 57 0.04 3.66 5.84
C HIS A 57 0.02 2.20 6.30
N ASP A 58 1.02 1.41 5.93
CA ASP A 58 1.15 0.00 6.30
C ASP A 58 2.02 -0.23 7.55
N ASP A 59 2.58 0.80 8.19
CA ASP A 59 3.46 0.62 9.36
C ASP A 59 2.78 -0.07 10.54
N GLY A 60 1.44 -0.05 10.60
CA GLY A 60 0.65 -0.84 11.55
C GLY A 60 0.88 -2.34 11.44
N GLU A 61 1.21 -2.85 10.27
CA GLU A 61 1.55 -4.25 10.02
C GLU A 61 2.79 -4.72 10.80
N SER A 62 3.63 -3.79 11.26
CA SER A 62 4.77 -4.14 12.12
C SER A 62 4.37 -4.77 13.45
N VAL A 63 3.10 -4.63 13.84
CA VAL A 63 2.55 -5.20 15.07
C VAL A 63 1.74 -6.46 14.81
N VAL A 64 0.95 -6.47 13.73
CA VAL A 64 0.02 -7.57 13.43
C VAL A 64 0.56 -8.53 12.35
N GLY A 65 1.62 -8.16 11.66
CA GLY A 65 2.16 -8.87 10.51
C GLY A 65 1.48 -8.45 9.19
N ASP A 66 2.15 -8.70 8.08
CA ASP A 66 1.58 -8.52 6.74
C ASP A 66 0.48 -9.57 6.52
N VAL A 67 -0.76 -9.10 6.46
CA VAL A 67 -1.95 -9.95 6.29
C VAL A 67 -2.39 -9.88 4.83
N PRO A 68 -2.62 -11.02 4.15
CA PRO A 68 -3.09 -11.04 2.78
C PRO A 68 -4.38 -10.25 2.58
N ALA A 69 -4.47 -9.48 1.49
CA ALA A 69 -5.62 -8.64 1.20
C ALA A 69 -6.99 -9.35 1.32
N PRO A 70 -7.16 -10.62 0.92
CA PRO A 70 -8.40 -11.36 1.14
C PRO A 70 -8.74 -11.59 2.62
N ALA A 71 -7.74 -11.67 3.50
CA ALA A 71 -7.93 -11.87 4.94
C ALA A 71 -8.16 -10.55 5.70
N LYS A 72 -7.76 -9.41 5.12
CA LYS A 72 -8.00 -8.06 5.70
C LYS A 72 -9.48 -7.66 5.80
N GLY A 73 -10.38 -8.42 5.16
CA GLY A 73 -11.83 -8.26 5.32
C GLY A 73 -12.36 -8.62 6.71
N ALA A 74 -11.55 -9.23 7.58
CA ALA A 74 -11.89 -9.45 8.99
C ALA A 74 -11.72 -8.12 9.75
N THR A 75 -12.82 -7.55 10.21
CA THR A 75 -12.92 -6.25 10.88
C THR A 75 -11.88 -6.08 12.00
N VAL A 76 -11.64 -7.13 12.78
CA VAL A 76 -10.71 -7.11 13.93
C VAL A 76 -9.26 -6.83 13.54
N ILE A 77 -8.78 -7.42 12.43
CA ILE A 77 -7.40 -7.22 11.97
C ILE A 77 -7.20 -5.78 11.50
N HIS A 78 -8.15 -5.26 10.75
CA HIS A 78 -8.08 -3.88 10.27
C HIS A 78 -8.09 -2.84 11.41
N GLU A 79 -8.90 -3.08 12.43
CA GLU A 79 -8.92 -2.25 13.64
C GLU A 79 -7.59 -2.31 14.41
N GLN A 80 -6.98 -3.49 14.50
CA GLN A 80 -5.68 -3.67 15.16
C GLN A 80 -4.55 -2.98 14.40
N GLU A 81 -4.52 -3.10 13.06
CA GLU A 81 -3.56 -2.38 12.19
C GLU A 81 -3.70 -0.87 12.39
N ARG A 82 -4.94 -0.35 12.36
CA ARG A 82 -5.20 1.07 12.55
C ARG A 82 -4.77 1.55 13.93
N ALA A 83 -5.12 0.83 14.99
CA ALA A 83 -4.70 1.17 16.34
C ALA A 83 -3.17 1.10 16.53
N ALA A 84 -2.49 0.20 15.84
CA ALA A 84 -1.04 0.12 15.82
C ALA A 84 -0.44 1.32 15.08
N LEU A 85 -0.96 1.68 13.92
CA LEU A 85 -0.52 2.84 13.15
C LEU A 85 -0.66 4.13 13.95
N ASP A 86 -1.81 4.36 14.60
CA ASP A 86 -2.06 5.55 15.42
C ASP A 86 -1.09 5.65 16.62
N ARG A 87 -0.61 4.52 17.14
CA ARG A 87 0.41 4.50 18.18
C ARG A 87 1.82 4.78 17.65
N ILE A 88 2.14 4.30 16.44
CA ILE A 88 3.45 4.52 15.81
C ILE A 88 3.56 5.96 15.31
N TRP A 89 2.51 6.47 14.71
CA TRP A 89 2.43 7.79 14.09
C TRP A 89 1.28 8.60 14.69
N PRO A 90 1.39 9.04 15.96
CA PRO A 90 0.33 9.85 16.57
C PRO A 90 0.19 11.19 15.84
N GLY A 91 -1.05 11.54 15.51
CA GLY A 91 -1.36 12.81 14.85
C GLY A 91 -1.11 12.83 13.35
N LEU A 92 -1.18 11.67 12.68
CA LEU A 92 -1.29 11.67 11.21
C LEU A 92 -2.49 12.54 10.80
N PRO A 93 -2.30 13.44 9.82
CA PRO A 93 -3.37 14.31 9.36
C PRO A 93 -4.49 13.51 8.69
N ASP A 94 -5.73 13.98 8.80
CA ASP A 94 -6.84 13.39 8.07
C ASP A 94 -6.67 13.64 6.56
N LEU A 95 -7.06 12.63 5.77
CA LEU A 95 -7.16 12.75 4.33
C LEU A 95 -8.58 13.15 3.92
N THR A 96 -8.67 13.95 2.87
CA THR A 96 -9.95 14.13 2.18
C THR A 96 -10.37 12.83 1.51
N PRO A 97 -11.68 12.62 1.20
CA PRO A 97 -12.13 11.44 0.48
C PRO A 97 -11.38 11.20 -0.84
N ASP A 98 -11.09 12.26 -1.59
CA ASP A 98 -10.35 12.19 -2.86
C ASP A 98 -8.88 11.75 -2.64
N GLU A 99 -8.21 12.29 -1.63
CA GLU A 99 -6.86 11.87 -1.26
C GLU A 99 -6.80 10.41 -0.81
N TYR A 100 -7.81 9.96 -0.08
CA TYR A 100 -7.92 8.57 0.33
C TYR A 100 -8.06 7.63 -0.88
N GLU A 101 -8.88 8.00 -1.88
CA GLU A 101 -9.00 7.20 -3.12
C GLU A 101 -7.70 7.21 -3.94
N ARG A 102 -6.97 8.33 -3.98
CA ARG A 102 -5.64 8.41 -4.61
C ARG A 102 -4.62 7.50 -3.92
N LEU A 103 -4.62 7.48 -2.58
CA LEU A 103 -3.76 6.59 -1.80
C LEU A 103 -4.06 5.13 -2.11
N ARG A 104 -5.33 4.72 -2.05
CA ARG A 104 -5.76 3.35 -2.35
C ARG A 104 -5.44 2.90 -3.76
N PHE A 105 -5.57 3.83 -4.72
CA PHE A 105 -5.18 3.56 -6.11
C PHE A 105 -3.67 3.33 -6.23
N ALA A 106 -2.87 4.24 -5.66
CA ALA A 106 -1.41 4.17 -5.75
C ALA A 106 -0.84 2.92 -5.03
N ASP A 107 -1.39 2.56 -3.88
CA ASP A 107 -1.07 1.34 -3.14
C ASP A 107 -1.35 0.08 -4.00
N ARG A 108 -2.56 -0.04 -4.55
CA ARG A 108 -2.92 -1.16 -5.43
C ARG A 108 -2.07 -1.21 -6.70
N LEU A 109 -1.78 -0.04 -7.28
CA LEU A 109 -0.95 0.05 -8.49
C LEU A 109 0.48 -0.41 -8.20
N ASP A 110 1.06 -0.03 -7.06
CA ASP A 110 2.39 -0.51 -6.67
C ASP A 110 2.41 -2.04 -6.52
N ALA A 111 1.43 -2.61 -5.84
CA ALA A 111 1.34 -4.07 -5.68
C ALA A 111 1.25 -4.80 -7.03
N TYR A 112 0.40 -4.31 -7.95
CA TYR A 112 0.28 -4.87 -9.29
C TYR A 112 1.58 -4.76 -10.09
N MET A 113 2.21 -3.59 -10.08
CA MET A 113 3.48 -3.36 -10.80
C MET A 113 4.62 -4.17 -10.21
N TRP A 114 4.64 -4.38 -8.90
CA TRP A 114 5.61 -5.27 -8.25
C TRP A 114 5.48 -6.71 -8.75
N ALA A 115 4.25 -7.24 -8.73
CA ALA A 115 3.98 -8.59 -9.25
C ALA A 115 4.32 -8.70 -10.74
N LYS A 116 3.92 -7.72 -11.56
CA LYS A 116 4.23 -7.67 -12.99
C LYS A 116 5.73 -7.72 -13.27
N HIS A 117 6.53 -7.05 -12.45
CA HIS A 117 7.97 -6.97 -12.64
C HIS A 117 8.72 -8.22 -12.14
N HIS A 118 8.28 -8.81 -11.02
CA HIS A 118 9.01 -9.88 -10.36
C HIS A 118 8.48 -11.29 -10.67
N ALA A 119 7.19 -11.42 -10.92
CA ALA A 119 6.52 -12.70 -11.18
C ALA A 119 5.35 -12.53 -12.17
N PRO A 120 5.58 -12.10 -13.42
CA PRO A 120 4.51 -11.76 -14.37
C PRO A 120 3.52 -12.91 -14.61
N HIS A 121 3.92 -14.15 -14.42
CA HIS A 121 3.08 -15.32 -14.60
C HIS A 121 1.92 -15.41 -13.60
N VAL A 122 2.01 -14.73 -12.43
CA VAL A 122 0.92 -14.75 -11.45
C VAL A 122 -0.28 -13.88 -11.86
N LEU A 123 -0.07 -12.95 -12.82
CA LEU A 123 -1.10 -11.97 -13.19
C LEU A 123 -2.32 -12.56 -13.89
N ASP A 124 -2.24 -13.82 -14.33
CA ASP A 124 -3.36 -14.52 -14.99
C ASP A 124 -4.24 -15.29 -13.97
N GLY A 125 -3.89 -15.28 -12.68
CA GLY A 125 -4.60 -16.03 -11.63
C GLY A 125 -4.77 -15.25 -10.32
N ASP A 126 -5.38 -15.91 -9.34
CA ASP A 126 -5.44 -15.51 -7.92
C ASP A 126 -5.91 -14.06 -7.65
N GLY A 127 -6.91 -13.57 -8.40
CA GLY A 127 -7.49 -12.22 -8.20
C GLY A 127 -6.71 -11.09 -8.87
N TRP A 128 -5.62 -11.37 -9.58
CA TRP A 128 -4.87 -10.33 -10.31
C TRP A 128 -5.61 -9.75 -11.51
N PRO A 129 -6.39 -10.54 -12.30
CA PRO A 129 -7.26 -9.98 -13.35
C PRO A 129 -8.27 -8.97 -12.81
N GLU A 130 -8.90 -9.27 -11.66
CA GLU A 130 -9.83 -8.37 -10.97
C GLU A 130 -9.11 -7.14 -10.43
N CYS A 131 -7.91 -7.29 -9.90
CA CYS A 131 -7.06 -6.17 -9.48
C CYS A 131 -6.78 -5.23 -10.65
N ARG A 132 -6.37 -5.77 -11.79
CA ARG A 132 -6.15 -5.01 -13.02
C ARG A 132 -7.40 -4.26 -13.48
N HIS A 133 -8.54 -4.94 -13.49
CA HIS A 133 -9.82 -4.30 -13.86
C HIS A 133 -10.17 -3.14 -12.90
N ARG A 134 -10.02 -3.33 -11.59
CA ARG A 134 -10.24 -2.28 -10.60
C ARG A 134 -9.30 -1.09 -10.80
N LEU A 135 -8.06 -1.32 -11.16
CA LEU A 135 -7.10 -0.25 -11.45
C LEU A 135 -7.55 0.60 -12.65
N PHE A 136 -8.07 0.00 -13.72
CA PHE A 136 -8.61 0.76 -14.84
C PHE A 136 -9.84 1.59 -14.45
N VAL A 137 -10.77 1.01 -13.71
CA VAL A 137 -11.98 1.72 -13.24
C VAL A 137 -11.61 2.90 -12.32
N GLN A 138 -10.68 2.68 -11.39
CA GLN A 138 -10.22 3.74 -10.50
C GLN A 138 -9.42 4.82 -11.24
N ALA A 139 -8.58 4.45 -12.21
CA ALA A 139 -7.82 5.40 -13.01
C ALA A 139 -8.77 6.34 -13.77
N GLU A 140 -9.82 5.80 -14.39
CA GLU A 140 -10.85 6.58 -15.07
C GLU A 140 -11.54 7.54 -14.10
N ALA A 141 -11.98 7.07 -12.94
CA ALA A 141 -12.63 7.89 -11.91
C ALA A 141 -11.72 9.01 -11.38
N LEU A 142 -10.42 8.77 -11.28
CA LEU A 142 -9.42 9.73 -10.82
C LEU A 142 -8.84 10.61 -11.93
N GLY A 143 -9.28 10.41 -13.18
CA GLY A 143 -8.83 11.20 -14.33
C GLY A 143 -7.35 10.99 -14.70
N VAL A 144 -6.81 9.79 -14.44
CA VAL A 144 -5.41 9.46 -14.74
C VAL A 144 -5.30 8.32 -15.76
N ALA A 145 -4.26 8.37 -16.59
CA ALA A 145 -3.96 7.30 -17.53
C ALA A 145 -2.85 6.40 -16.99
N VAL A 146 -3.08 5.09 -17.02
CA VAL A 146 -2.09 4.07 -16.65
C VAL A 146 -1.98 3.00 -17.74
N ALA A 147 -0.75 2.55 -18.00
CA ALA A 147 -0.45 1.43 -18.86
C ALA A 147 -0.07 0.22 -17.99
N LEU A 148 -0.94 -0.79 -17.94
CA LEU A 148 -0.78 -1.99 -17.11
C LEU A 148 -0.41 -3.23 -17.93
#